data_57d360d5767bc3c1b12488b3bf0d811f
#
_entry.id   57d360d5767bc3c1b12488b3bf0d811f
#
_cell.length_a   1.000
_cell.length_b   1.000
_cell.length_c   1.000
_cell.angle_alpha   90.00
_cell.angle_beta   90.00
_cell.angle_gamma   90.00
#
_symmetry.space_group_name_H-M   'P 1'
#
loop_
_entity.id
_entity.type
_entity.pdbx_description
1 polymer ?
#
loop_
_entity_poly.entity_id
_entity_poly.type
_entity_poly.pdbx_seq_one_letter_code
_entity_poly.pdbx_strand_id
1 'polypeptide(L)'
;MKSFLVDQDGYYGEFGGAYVPEMLHKCVEELKNTYLEVLESEDFKKEFDQLLRDYVGRPSPLYLARRLSEKYGCKMYLKREDLNHTGAHKINNTIGQILLARRMGKKRIIAETGAGQHGVATATVCALMDMECIVYMGKTDVERQHINVEKMKMLGATVIPVTSGNMTLKDATNEAIRDWCCHPADTYYIIGSTVGPHPYPDMVARLQSVISEEIKKQLMEKEGRDHPDYLIACVGGGSNAAGTIYHYINDGRVGIILAEAGGKGIETGMTAATIQLGKMGIIHGARTYVIQNEDGQIEEPYSISAGLDYPGIGPIHANLAAQRRATVLAVNDDEAIEAAYELTKLEGIIPALESAHALGALKKLKFKPEDVVVLTVSGRGDKDIETYLSFNEK
;
A
#
# COMPACT_ATOMS: atom_id res chain seq x y z
N MET A 1 -23.79 11.56 -10.28
CA MET A 1 -22.46 11.81 -9.68
C MET A 1 -21.43 11.01 -10.45
N LYS A 2 -20.26 11.60 -10.70
CA LYS A 2 -19.16 10.89 -11.36
C LYS A 2 -18.62 9.84 -10.38
N SER A 3 -18.59 8.56 -10.75
CA SER A 3 -17.98 7.52 -9.91
C SER A 3 -16.45 7.58 -10.05
N PHE A 4 -15.75 7.47 -8.95
CA PHE A 4 -14.29 7.33 -8.92
C PHE A 4 -13.84 5.88 -8.76
N LEU A 5 -14.79 4.93 -8.72
CA LEU A 5 -14.52 3.51 -8.66
C LEU A 5 -14.27 2.93 -10.06
N VAL A 6 -13.77 1.71 -10.09
CA VAL A 6 -13.48 0.97 -11.32
C VAL A 6 -14.76 0.73 -12.14
N ASP A 7 -14.65 0.80 -13.47
CA ASP A 7 -15.70 0.40 -14.39
C ASP A 7 -15.66 -1.11 -14.74
N GLN A 8 -16.56 -1.56 -15.59
CA GLN A 8 -16.67 -2.97 -15.99
C GLN A 8 -15.46 -3.48 -16.80
N ASP A 9 -14.75 -2.57 -17.45
CA ASP A 9 -13.57 -2.88 -18.27
C ASP A 9 -12.27 -2.82 -17.46
N GLY A 10 -12.35 -2.49 -16.17
CA GLY A 10 -11.19 -2.42 -15.27
C GLY A 10 -10.49 -1.08 -15.27
N TYR A 11 -11.17 0.00 -15.66
CA TYR A 11 -10.61 1.34 -15.69
C TYR A 11 -11.17 2.25 -14.59
N TYR A 12 -10.32 3.15 -14.11
CA TYR A 12 -10.62 4.31 -13.30
C TYR A 12 -10.43 5.54 -14.19
N GLY A 13 -11.46 5.90 -14.96
CA GLY A 13 -11.34 6.90 -16.02
C GLY A 13 -10.38 6.45 -17.11
N GLU A 14 -9.23 7.12 -17.28
CA GLU A 14 -8.21 6.76 -18.27
C GLU A 14 -7.16 5.76 -17.77
N PHE A 15 -7.20 5.41 -16.47
CA PHE A 15 -6.19 4.60 -15.79
C PHE A 15 -6.71 3.19 -15.52
N GLY A 16 -5.84 2.18 -15.52
CA GLY A 16 -6.20 0.79 -15.25
C GLY A 16 -6.01 -0.11 -16.46
N GLY A 17 -6.97 -1.02 -16.65
CA GLY A 17 -6.92 -2.06 -17.69
C GLY A 17 -6.02 -3.24 -17.32
N ALA A 18 -5.85 -4.16 -18.27
CA ALA A 18 -5.03 -5.37 -18.12
C ALA A 18 -4.13 -5.55 -19.36
N TYR A 19 -2.94 -4.99 -19.28
CA TYR A 19 -1.92 -5.04 -20.33
C TYR A 19 -0.91 -6.15 -20.00
N VAL A 20 -1.30 -7.38 -20.28
CA VAL A 20 -0.52 -8.58 -19.95
C VAL A 20 -0.10 -9.35 -21.18
N PRO A 21 1.02 -10.12 -21.13
CA PRO A 21 1.36 -11.07 -22.18
C PRO A 21 0.25 -12.11 -22.39
N GLU A 22 0.13 -12.64 -23.61
CA GLU A 22 -0.93 -13.58 -24.02
C GLU A 22 -1.02 -14.80 -23.09
N MET A 23 0.11 -15.30 -22.60
CA MET A 23 0.18 -16.46 -21.71
C MET A 23 -0.48 -16.21 -20.34
N LEU A 24 -0.58 -14.96 -19.89
CA LEU A 24 -1.25 -14.58 -18.65
C LEU A 24 -2.72 -14.21 -18.84
N HIS A 25 -3.17 -14.02 -20.07
CA HIS A 25 -4.54 -13.59 -20.35
C HIS A 25 -5.57 -14.50 -19.66
N LYS A 26 -5.40 -15.83 -19.83
CA LYS A 26 -6.33 -16.81 -19.22
C LYS A 26 -6.36 -16.72 -17.70
N CYS A 27 -5.21 -16.53 -17.04
CA CYS A 27 -5.13 -16.42 -15.57
C CYS A 27 -5.80 -15.14 -15.06
N VAL A 28 -5.57 -14.03 -15.77
CA VAL A 28 -6.15 -12.73 -15.41
C VAL A 28 -7.67 -12.73 -15.63
N GLU A 29 -8.15 -13.32 -16.73
CA GLU A 29 -9.58 -13.49 -16.98
C GLU A 29 -10.24 -14.42 -15.95
N GLU A 30 -9.60 -15.55 -15.62
CA GLU A 30 -10.07 -16.44 -14.55
C GLU A 30 -10.26 -15.65 -13.24
N LEU A 31 -9.24 -14.87 -12.85
CA LEU A 31 -9.29 -14.04 -11.65
C LEU A 31 -10.40 -12.98 -11.74
N LYS A 32 -10.47 -12.25 -12.87
CA LYS A 32 -11.50 -11.22 -13.12
C LYS A 32 -12.91 -11.77 -12.99
N ASN A 33 -13.16 -12.95 -13.50
CA ASN A 33 -14.48 -13.57 -13.48
C ASN A 33 -14.86 -14.17 -12.13
N THR A 34 -13.87 -14.42 -11.25
CA THR A 34 -14.07 -15.16 -9.99
C THR A 34 -14.03 -14.25 -8.75
N TYR A 35 -13.19 -13.19 -8.76
CA TYR A 35 -12.87 -12.48 -7.52
C TYR A 35 -14.08 -11.82 -6.86
N LEU A 36 -14.98 -11.17 -7.61
CA LEU A 36 -16.16 -10.51 -7.03
C LEU A 36 -17.14 -11.52 -6.43
N GLU A 37 -17.44 -12.60 -7.16
CA GLU A 37 -18.32 -13.65 -6.68
C GLU A 37 -17.78 -14.25 -5.37
N VAL A 38 -16.49 -14.55 -5.32
CA VAL A 38 -15.85 -15.11 -4.12
C VAL A 38 -15.85 -14.10 -2.98
N LEU A 39 -15.39 -12.85 -3.20
CA LEU A 39 -15.31 -11.84 -2.15
C LEU A 39 -16.67 -11.47 -1.56
N GLU A 40 -17.75 -11.57 -2.35
CA GLU A 40 -19.11 -11.29 -1.92
C GLU A 40 -19.82 -12.48 -1.31
N SER A 41 -19.29 -13.69 -1.44
CA SER A 41 -19.87 -14.90 -0.86
C SER A 41 -19.85 -14.86 0.68
N GLU A 42 -20.92 -15.37 1.30
CA GLU A 42 -21.03 -15.39 2.77
C GLU A 42 -19.95 -16.26 3.44
N ASP A 43 -19.57 -17.34 2.78
CA ASP A 43 -18.50 -18.23 3.25
C ASP A 43 -17.14 -17.53 3.29
N PHE A 44 -16.80 -16.77 2.23
CA PHE A 44 -15.56 -16.00 2.20
C PHE A 44 -15.58 -14.91 3.27
N LYS A 45 -16.63 -14.10 3.32
CA LYS A 45 -16.78 -13.02 4.31
C LYS A 45 -16.61 -13.54 5.73
N LYS A 46 -17.29 -14.62 6.06
CA LYS A 46 -17.23 -15.25 7.40
C LYS A 46 -15.79 -15.68 7.74
N GLU A 47 -15.10 -16.38 6.83
CA GLU A 47 -13.72 -16.85 7.06
C GLU A 47 -12.74 -15.67 7.11
N PHE A 48 -12.90 -14.70 6.22
CA PHE A 48 -12.09 -13.49 6.16
C PHE A 48 -12.23 -12.67 7.45
N ASP A 49 -13.46 -12.37 7.88
CA ASP A 49 -13.74 -11.61 9.11
C ASP A 49 -13.22 -12.35 10.35
N GLN A 50 -13.35 -13.69 10.39
CA GLN A 50 -12.80 -14.48 11.47
C GLN A 50 -11.28 -14.34 11.55
N LEU A 51 -10.56 -14.49 10.43
CA LEU A 51 -9.10 -14.35 10.40
C LEU A 51 -8.65 -12.91 10.70
N LEU A 52 -9.37 -11.91 10.19
CA LEU A 52 -9.10 -10.52 10.53
C LEU A 52 -9.22 -10.26 12.03
N ARG A 53 -10.23 -10.82 12.69
CA ARG A 53 -10.45 -10.65 14.13
C ARG A 53 -9.46 -11.47 14.95
N ASP A 54 -9.40 -12.78 14.70
CA ASP A 54 -8.77 -13.74 15.63
C ASP A 54 -7.26 -13.91 15.34
N TYR A 55 -6.80 -13.63 14.10
CA TYR A 55 -5.41 -13.80 13.69
C TYR A 55 -4.71 -12.45 13.46
N VAL A 56 -5.35 -11.51 12.79
CA VAL A 56 -4.76 -10.19 12.52
C VAL A 56 -4.86 -9.26 13.72
N GLY A 57 -5.89 -9.41 14.56
CA GLY A 57 -6.13 -8.58 15.74
C GLY A 57 -6.96 -7.34 15.46
N ARG A 58 -7.85 -7.40 14.46
CA ARG A 58 -8.76 -6.30 14.12
C ARG A 58 -10.01 -6.28 15.02
N PRO A 59 -10.69 -5.11 15.20
CA PRO A 59 -10.40 -3.82 14.55
C PRO A 59 -9.13 -3.15 15.05
N SER A 60 -8.35 -2.55 14.14
CA SER A 60 -7.21 -1.73 14.54
C SER A 60 -7.70 -0.45 15.23
N PRO A 61 -7.01 0.04 16.29
CA PRO A 61 -7.48 1.20 17.02
C PRO A 61 -7.53 2.48 16.17
N LEU A 62 -8.57 3.30 16.39
CA LEU A 62 -8.60 4.71 16.03
C LEU A 62 -8.23 5.52 17.27
N TYR A 63 -6.96 5.90 17.40
CA TYR A 63 -6.37 6.52 18.58
C TYR A 63 -6.38 8.05 18.47
N LEU A 64 -6.97 8.74 19.46
CA LEU A 64 -6.87 10.20 19.55
C LEU A 64 -5.49 10.60 20.06
N ALA A 65 -4.67 11.12 19.17
CA ALA A 65 -3.32 11.59 19.45
C ALA A 65 -3.37 13.00 20.08
N ARG A 66 -3.46 13.06 21.42
CA ARG A 66 -3.77 14.30 22.13
C ARG A 66 -2.71 15.39 21.95
N ARG A 67 -1.44 15.04 22.13
CA ARG A 67 -0.34 16.02 22.02
C ARG A 67 -0.12 16.44 20.56
N LEU A 68 -0.37 15.53 19.61
CA LEU A 68 -0.36 15.87 18.19
C LEU A 68 -1.53 16.79 17.84
N SER A 69 -2.72 16.53 18.42
CA SER A 69 -3.91 17.39 18.27
C SER A 69 -3.67 18.82 18.77
N GLU A 70 -3.09 18.95 19.97
CA GLU A 70 -2.71 20.25 20.54
C GLU A 70 -1.74 21.01 19.63
N LYS A 71 -0.74 20.31 19.08
CA LYS A 71 0.26 20.91 18.19
C LYS A 71 -0.33 21.42 16.88
N TYR A 72 -1.22 20.66 16.25
CA TYR A 72 -1.82 21.01 14.95
C TYR A 72 -3.15 21.76 15.07
N GLY A 73 -3.63 21.97 16.29
CA GLY A 73 -4.85 22.74 16.57
C GLY A 73 -6.13 22.14 16.01
N CYS A 74 -6.24 20.79 15.97
CA CYS A 74 -7.43 20.09 15.50
C CYS A 74 -7.56 18.74 16.22
N LYS A 75 -8.62 17.97 15.98
CA LYS A 75 -8.72 16.60 16.51
C LYS A 75 -7.99 15.63 15.57
N MET A 76 -6.80 15.17 15.97
CA MET A 76 -5.96 14.25 15.20
C MET A 76 -6.15 12.82 15.68
N TYR A 77 -6.72 11.98 14.83
CA TYR A 77 -6.83 10.54 15.05
C TYR A 77 -5.80 9.78 14.21
N LEU A 78 -5.18 8.78 14.82
CA LEU A 78 -4.30 7.84 14.16
C LEU A 78 -5.01 6.51 13.97
N LYS A 79 -5.18 6.06 12.73
CA LYS A 79 -5.63 4.70 12.42
C LYS A 79 -4.43 3.77 12.49
N ARG A 80 -4.37 2.92 13.52
CA ARG A 80 -3.19 2.17 13.97
C ARG A 80 -3.04 0.83 13.26
N GLU A 81 -2.78 0.85 11.94
CA GLU A 81 -2.50 -0.36 11.17
C GLU A 81 -1.13 -1.00 11.50
N ASP A 82 -0.26 -0.25 12.16
CA ASP A 82 1.01 -0.72 12.72
C ASP A 82 0.86 -1.74 13.86
N LEU A 83 -0.33 -1.86 14.45
CA LEU A 83 -0.63 -2.83 15.52
C LEU A 83 -1.17 -4.16 15.00
N ASN A 84 -1.44 -4.29 13.71
CA ASN A 84 -1.86 -5.55 13.13
C ASN A 84 -0.75 -6.61 13.22
N HIS A 85 -1.14 -7.88 13.20
CA HIS A 85 -0.18 -8.98 13.00
C HIS A 85 0.70 -8.70 11.79
N THR A 86 2.00 -8.99 11.88
CA THR A 86 3.09 -8.59 10.98
C THR A 86 3.53 -7.11 11.06
N GLY A 87 2.81 -6.27 11.82
CA GLY A 87 3.21 -4.88 12.09
C GLY A 87 2.88 -3.88 11.00
N ALA A 88 1.95 -4.18 10.09
CA ALA A 88 1.52 -3.29 9.01
C ALA A 88 0.16 -3.71 8.41
N HIS A 89 -0.42 -2.83 7.59
CA HIS A 89 -1.69 -3.06 6.86
C HIS A 89 -1.64 -4.19 5.83
N LYS A 90 -0.45 -4.64 5.41
CA LYS A 90 -0.28 -5.62 4.31
C LYS A 90 -1.02 -6.94 4.56
N ILE A 91 -1.10 -7.37 5.81
CA ILE A 91 -1.75 -8.63 6.20
C ILE A 91 -3.24 -8.68 5.81
N ASN A 92 -3.95 -7.54 5.81
CA ASN A 92 -5.36 -7.49 5.44
C ASN A 92 -5.58 -8.03 4.01
N ASN A 93 -4.78 -7.52 3.09
CA ASN A 93 -4.82 -7.90 1.68
C ASN A 93 -4.37 -9.35 1.47
N THR A 94 -3.26 -9.77 2.10
CA THR A 94 -2.71 -11.11 1.89
C THR A 94 -3.62 -12.21 2.42
N ILE A 95 -4.33 -11.99 3.54
CA ILE A 95 -5.38 -12.91 4.02
C ILE A 95 -6.48 -13.09 2.96
N GLY A 96 -6.98 -11.99 2.39
CA GLY A 96 -8.02 -12.07 1.37
C GLY A 96 -7.55 -12.79 0.11
N GLN A 97 -6.36 -12.45 -0.38
CA GLN A 97 -5.82 -13.07 -1.59
C GLN A 97 -5.47 -14.56 -1.41
N ILE A 98 -4.94 -14.97 -0.25
CA ILE A 98 -4.65 -16.40 -0.02
C ILE A 98 -5.93 -17.23 0.07
N LEU A 99 -7.00 -16.69 0.68
CA LEU A 99 -8.30 -17.33 0.69
C LEU A 99 -8.91 -17.48 -0.70
N LEU A 100 -8.74 -16.47 -1.55
CA LEU A 100 -9.16 -16.51 -2.95
C LEU A 100 -8.34 -17.54 -3.73
N ALA A 101 -7.01 -17.51 -3.62
CA ALA A 101 -6.10 -18.46 -4.29
C ALA A 101 -6.46 -19.91 -3.96
N ARG A 102 -6.74 -20.19 -2.68
CA ARG A 102 -7.15 -21.53 -2.24
C ARG A 102 -8.48 -21.97 -2.86
N ARG A 103 -9.47 -21.07 -2.95
CA ARG A 103 -10.77 -21.35 -3.61
C ARG A 103 -10.63 -21.55 -5.11
N MET A 104 -9.64 -20.90 -5.74
CA MET A 104 -9.29 -21.13 -7.14
C MET A 104 -8.44 -22.39 -7.35
N GLY A 105 -8.15 -23.18 -6.31
CA GLY A 105 -7.37 -24.42 -6.39
C GLY A 105 -5.88 -24.21 -6.66
N LYS A 106 -5.35 -22.99 -6.49
CA LYS A 106 -3.93 -22.70 -6.67
C LYS A 106 -3.12 -23.28 -5.49
N LYS A 107 -1.90 -23.73 -5.76
CA LYS A 107 -1.04 -24.40 -4.77
C LYS A 107 0.27 -23.65 -4.51
N ARG A 108 0.69 -22.86 -5.46
CA ARG A 108 1.94 -22.11 -5.45
C ARG A 108 1.65 -20.62 -5.43
N ILE A 109 2.25 -19.94 -4.48
CA ILE A 109 2.12 -18.49 -4.29
C ILE A 109 3.44 -17.81 -4.62
N ILE A 110 3.37 -16.77 -5.43
CA ILE A 110 4.49 -15.86 -5.65
C ILE A 110 4.14 -14.45 -5.19
N ALA A 111 5.15 -13.70 -4.79
CA ALA A 111 5.01 -12.28 -4.44
C ALA A 111 6.30 -11.52 -4.75
N GLU A 112 6.18 -10.21 -4.94
CA GLU A 112 7.27 -9.25 -4.94
C GLU A 112 7.35 -8.53 -3.59
N THR A 113 8.52 -8.01 -3.24
CA THR A 113 8.63 -7.12 -2.07
C THR A 113 9.84 -6.19 -2.19
N GLY A 114 9.71 -4.94 -1.73
CA GLY A 114 10.81 -3.99 -1.53
C GLY A 114 11.23 -3.96 -0.05
N ALA A 115 10.49 -3.23 0.79
CA ALA A 115 10.76 -3.14 2.24
C ALA A 115 10.60 -4.47 3.02
N GLY A 116 10.20 -5.55 2.36
CA GLY A 116 10.01 -6.87 2.98
C GLY A 116 8.65 -7.05 3.68
N GLN A 117 7.89 -6.00 3.94
CA GLN A 117 6.63 -6.10 4.68
C GLN A 117 5.56 -6.91 3.95
N HIS A 118 5.46 -6.75 2.62
CA HIS A 118 4.55 -7.54 1.81
C HIS A 118 5.00 -9.01 1.74
N GLY A 119 6.30 -9.25 1.55
CA GLY A 119 6.88 -10.59 1.56
C GLY A 119 6.64 -11.32 2.87
N VAL A 120 6.86 -10.66 4.03
CA VAL A 120 6.56 -11.23 5.35
C VAL A 120 5.07 -11.54 5.49
N ALA A 121 4.18 -10.62 5.10
CA ALA A 121 2.74 -10.86 5.17
C ALA A 121 2.31 -12.04 4.27
N THR A 122 2.87 -12.15 3.05
CA THR A 122 2.60 -13.27 2.14
C THR A 122 3.13 -14.58 2.69
N ALA A 123 4.38 -14.62 3.16
CA ALA A 123 4.96 -15.81 3.80
C ALA A 123 4.13 -16.26 5.01
N THR A 124 3.63 -15.30 5.82
CA THR A 124 2.79 -15.55 6.98
C THR A 124 1.49 -16.29 6.59
N VAL A 125 0.78 -15.80 5.58
CA VAL A 125 -0.48 -16.43 5.16
C VAL A 125 -0.25 -17.74 4.41
N CYS A 126 0.87 -17.90 3.70
CA CYS A 126 1.25 -19.17 3.09
C CYS A 126 1.55 -20.23 4.14
N ALA A 127 2.30 -19.87 5.20
CA ALA A 127 2.54 -20.77 6.35
C ALA A 127 1.23 -21.16 7.03
N LEU A 128 0.30 -20.19 7.22
CA LEU A 128 -1.01 -20.45 7.83
C LEU A 128 -1.86 -21.43 7.01
N MET A 129 -1.75 -21.39 5.67
CA MET A 129 -2.58 -22.18 4.74
C MET A 129 -1.86 -23.40 4.15
N ASP A 130 -0.64 -23.69 4.60
CA ASP A 130 0.21 -24.78 4.08
C ASP A 130 0.38 -24.72 2.55
N MET A 131 0.77 -23.53 2.03
CA MET A 131 0.98 -23.29 0.61
C MET A 131 2.43 -22.94 0.31
N GLU A 132 2.95 -23.41 -0.84
CA GLU A 132 4.28 -23.04 -1.32
C GLU A 132 4.37 -21.52 -1.52
N CYS A 133 5.46 -20.91 -1.02
CA CYS A 133 5.67 -19.48 -1.07
C CYS A 133 7.04 -19.12 -1.66
N ILE A 134 7.04 -18.33 -2.73
CA ILE A 134 8.25 -17.79 -3.34
C ILE A 134 8.13 -16.27 -3.36
N VAL A 135 9.15 -15.59 -2.81
CA VAL A 135 9.17 -14.12 -2.73
C VAL A 135 10.37 -13.59 -3.49
N TYR A 136 10.11 -12.76 -4.50
CA TYR A 136 11.13 -12.03 -5.25
C TYR A 136 11.44 -10.71 -4.56
N MET A 137 12.72 -10.44 -4.34
CA MET A 137 13.18 -9.22 -3.68
C MET A 137 14.46 -8.72 -4.34
N GLY A 138 14.55 -7.45 -4.65
CA GLY A 138 15.76 -6.86 -5.21
C GLY A 138 16.96 -7.10 -4.29
N LYS A 139 18.14 -7.43 -4.85
CA LYS A 139 19.33 -7.72 -4.05
C LYS A 139 19.71 -6.54 -3.13
N THR A 140 19.56 -5.32 -3.60
CA THR A 140 19.78 -4.10 -2.79
C THR A 140 18.83 -4.06 -1.59
N ASP A 141 17.57 -4.42 -1.79
CA ASP A 141 16.57 -4.45 -0.73
C ASP A 141 16.78 -5.62 0.24
N VAL A 142 17.24 -6.78 -0.24
CA VAL A 142 17.64 -7.93 0.61
C VAL A 142 18.70 -7.51 1.62
N GLU A 143 19.70 -6.74 1.18
CA GLU A 143 20.77 -6.25 2.04
C GLU A 143 20.28 -5.22 3.06
N ARG A 144 19.42 -4.28 2.64
CA ARG A 144 18.83 -3.24 3.52
C ARG A 144 17.86 -3.78 4.56
N GLN A 145 17.15 -4.86 4.24
CA GLN A 145 16.00 -5.37 4.99
C GLN A 145 16.19 -6.83 5.41
N HIS A 146 17.42 -7.23 5.74
CA HIS A 146 17.78 -8.63 6.02
C HIS A 146 16.91 -9.28 7.11
N ILE A 147 16.48 -8.52 8.14
CA ILE A 147 15.61 -9.04 9.21
C ILE A 147 14.27 -9.54 8.64
N ASN A 148 13.70 -8.85 7.66
CA ASN A 148 12.46 -9.30 7.01
C ASN A 148 12.72 -10.53 6.13
N VAL A 149 13.90 -10.62 5.52
CA VAL A 149 14.32 -11.83 4.77
C VAL A 149 14.37 -13.05 5.68
N GLU A 150 14.99 -12.91 6.85
CA GLU A 150 15.06 -14.02 7.83
C GLU A 150 13.68 -14.41 8.37
N LYS A 151 12.77 -13.43 8.60
CA LYS A 151 11.37 -13.73 8.95
C LYS A 151 10.67 -14.56 7.87
N MET A 152 10.82 -14.19 6.58
CA MET A 152 10.24 -14.93 5.47
C MET A 152 10.75 -16.37 5.40
N LYS A 153 12.07 -16.56 5.57
CA LYS A 153 12.68 -17.90 5.62
C LYS A 153 12.17 -18.72 6.80
N MET A 154 12.06 -18.12 7.99
CA MET A 154 11.49 -18.80 9.18
C MET A 154 10.04 -19.23 8.96
N LEU A 155 9.27 -18.49 8.17
CA LEU A 155 7.90 -18.81 7.76
C LEU A 155 7.83 -19.85 6.63
N GLY A 156 8.97 -20.37 6.17
CA GLY A 156 9.04 -21.40 5.14
C GLY A 156 9.05 -20.88 3.70
N ALA A 157 9.13 -19.56 3.49
CA ALA A 157 9.18 -19.00 2.15
C ALA A 157 10.60 -19.10 1.55
N THR A 158 10.65 -19.34 0.23
CA THR A 158 11.86 -19.20 -0.56
C THR A 158 12.01 -17.75 -1.00
N VAL A 159 13.05 -17.06 -0.56
CA VAL A 159 13.36 -15.69 -1.00
C VAL A 159 14.40 -15.73 -2.11
N ILE A 160 14.04 -15.18 -3.28
CA ILE A 160 14.91 -15.11 -4.46
C ILE A 160 15.43 -13.69 -4.64
N PRO A 161 16.75 -13.45 -4.41
CA PRO A 161 17.35 -12.16 -4.69
C PRO A 161 17.39 -11.87 -6.20
N VAL A 162 16.82 -10.76 -6.64
CA VAL A 162 16.83 -10.33 -8.04
C VAL A 162 18.04 -9.44 -8.29
N THR A 163 18.86 -9.84 -9.27
CA THR A 163 20.12 -9.18 -9.61
C THR A 163 20.09 -8.44 -10.95
N SER A 164 18.93 -8.43 -11.62
CA SER A 164 18.71 -7.68 -12.86
C SER A 164 18.30 -6.22 -12.57
N GLY A 165 18.51 -5.33 -13.53
CA GLY A 165 18.16 -3.92 -13.42
C GLY A 165 18.88 -3.23 -12.27
N ASN A 166 18.15 -2.40 -11.53
CA ASN A 166 18.65 -1.66 -10.37
C ASN A 166 18.54 -2.47 -9.06
N MET A 167 18.09 -3.72 -9.17
CA MET A 167 17.98 -4.65 -8.02
C MET A 167 17.06 -4.14 -6.90
N THR A 168 15.95 -3.48 -7.28
CA THR A 168 14.95 -2.90 -6.39
C THR A 168 13.55 -3.50 -6.64
N LEU A 169 12.51 -2.94 -5.99
CA LEU A 169 11.13 -3.41 -6.07
C LEU A 169 10.60 -3.56 -7.50
N LYS A 170 10.93 -2.62 -8.43
CA LYS A 170 10.49 -2.71 -9.83
C LYS A 170 11.00 -3.99 -10.48
N ASP A 171 12.25 -4.33 -10.25
CA ASP A 171 12.87 -5.50 -10.86
C ASP A 171 12.40 -6.81 -10.21
N ALA A 172 12.13 -6.77 -8.90
CA ALA A 172 11.47 -7.87 -8.21
C ALA A 172 10.07 -8.15 -8.79
N THR A 173 9.29 -7.10 -9.09
CA THR A 173 7.97 -7.23 -9.75
C THR A 173 8.12 -7.81 -11.16
N ASN A 174 9.10 -7.35 -11.94
CA ASN A 174 9.39 -7.89 -13.26
C ASN A 174 9.69 -9.39 -13.21
N GLU A 175 10.49 -9.83 -12.23
CA GLU A 175 10.86 -11.23 -12.09
C GLU A 175 9.69 -12.10 -11.63
N ALA A 176 8.87 -11.60 -10.70
CA ALA A 176 7.63 -12.27 -10.30
C ALA A 176 6.67 -12.47 -11.49
N ILE A 177 6.54 -11.46 -12.37
CA ILE A 177 5.71 -11.57 -13.59
C ILE A 177 6.33 -12.60 -14.56
N ARG A 178 7.65 -12.66 -14.74
CA ARG A 178 8.31 -13.67 -15.57
C ARG A 178 8.05 -15.08 -15.05
N ASP A 179 8.18 -15.28 -13.75
CA ASP A 179 7.86 -16.57 -13.14
C ASP A 179 6.39 -16.93 -13.33
N TRP A 180 5.47 -15.97 -13.14
CA TRP A 180 4.05 -16.20 -13.39
C TRP A 180 3.77 -16.61 -14.84
N CYS A 181 4.45 -16.00 -15.82
CA CYS A 181 4.38 -16.40 -17.22
C CYS A 181 4.83 -17.85 -17.46
N CYS A 182 5.81 -18.33 -16.68
CA CYS A 182 6.31 -19.71 -16.80
C CYS A 182 5.39 -20.74 -16.12
N HIS A 183 4.62 -20.36 -15.12
CA HIS A 183 3.79 -21.24 -14.29
C HIS A 183 2.34 -20.76 -14.15
N PRO A 184 1.62 -20.47 -15.25
CA PRO A 184 0.32 -19.80 -15.17
C PRO A 184 -0.81 -20.67 -14.61
N ALA A 185 -0.67 -22.01 -14.66
CA ALA A 185 -1.77 -22.92 -14.34
C ALA A 185 -2.01 -23.06 -12.81
N ASP A 186 -0.94 -23.22 -12.04
CA ASP A 186 -0.98 -23.56 -10.60
C ASP A 186 -0.53 -22.43 -9.68
N THR A 187 0.02 -21.37 -10.24
CA THR A 187 0.54 -20.23 -9.50
C THR A 187 -0.51 -19.14 -9.34
N TYR A 188 -0.56 -18.57 -8.14
CA TYR A 188 -1.27 -17.33 -7.84
C TYR A 188 -0.27 -16.26 -7.44
N TYR A 189 -0.33 -15.11 -8.10
CA TYR A 189 0.48 -13.97 -7.76
C TYR A 189 -0.25 -13.11 -6.73
N ILE A 190 0.25 -13.04 -5.48
CA ILE A 190 -0.25 -12.12 -4.46
C ILE A 190 0.42 -10.77 -4.65
N ILE A 191 -0.27 -9.82 -5.28
CA ILE A 191 0.22 -8.46 -5.46
C ILE A 191 -0.02 -7.63 -4.19
N GLY A 192 1.03 -6.94 -3.73
CA GLY A 192 1.04 -6.25 -2.44
C GLY A 192 0.43 -4.85 -2.43
N SER A 193 -0.03 -4.34 -3.57
CA SER A 193 -0.52 -2.98 -3.68
C SER A 193 -1.65 -2.82 -4.71
N THR A 194 -2.19 -1.61 -4.85
CA THR A 194 -3.23 -1.29 -5.84
C THR A 194 -2.63 -1.04 -7.23
N VAL A 195 -1.66 -1.87 -7.61
CA VAL A 195 -0.95 -1.86 -8.90
C VAL A 195 -1.19 -3.18 -9.63
N GLY A 196 -0.66 -3.32 -10.84
CA GLY A 196 -0.85 -4.53 -11.62
C GLY A 196 -2.09 -4.47 -12.52
N PRO A 197 -2.31 -5.51 -13.34
CA PRO A 197 -3.44 -5.56 -14.25
C PRO A 197 -4.77 -5.68 -13.47
N HIS A 198 -5.86 -5.16 -14.05
CA HIS A 198 -7.19 -5.48 -13.52
C HIS A 198 -7.38 -7.02 -13.46
N PRO A 199 -7.90 -7.59 -12.35
CA PRO A 199 -8.65 -6.93 -11.27
C PRO A 199 -7.82 -6.55 -10.03
N TYR A 200 -6.50 -6.73 -10.01
CA TYR A 200 -5.69 -6.50 -8.81
C TYR A 200 -5.90 -5.15 -8.12
N PRO A 201 -5.92 -4.00 -8.82
CA PRO A 201 -6.11 -2.72 -8.13
C PRO A 201 -7.44 -2.63 -7.37
N ASP A 202 -8.53 -3.13 -7.95
CA ASP A 202 -9.85 -3.13 -7.29
C ASP A 202 -9.93 -4.17 -6.16
N MET A 203 -9.44 -5.37 -6.42
CA MET A 203 -9.42 -6.45 -5.44
C MET A 203 -8.64 -6.05 -4.18
N VAL A 204 -7.44 -5.50 -4.35
CA VAL A 204 -6.61 -5.02 -3.23
C VAL A 204 -7.29 -3.87 -2.49
N ALA A 205 -7.90 -2.91 -3.22
CA ALA A 205 -8.62 -1.81 -2.60
C ALA A 205 -9.80 -2.31 -1.75
N ARG A 206 -10.58 -3.29 -2.24
CA ARG A 206 -11.69 -3.92 -1.51
C ARG A 206 -11.20 -4.66 -0.26
N LEU A 207 -10.15 -5.47 -0.38
CA LEU A 207 -9.60 -6.20 0.77
C LEU A 207 -9.00 -5.27 1.83
N GLN A 208 -8.47 -4.13 1.43
CA GLN A 208 -7.98 -3.10 2.37
C GLN A 208 -9.10 -2.20 2.90
N SER A 209 -10.28 -2.20 2.31
CA SER A 209 -11.38 -1.28 2.67
C SER A 209 -11.90 -1.47 4.10
N VAL A 210 -11.56 -2.57 4.75
CA VAL A 210 -11.77 -2.79 6.19
C VAL A 210 -11.24 -1.63 7.03
N ILE A 211 -10.17 -0.95 6.58
CA ILE A 211 -9.60 0.22 7.25
C ILE A 211 -10.64 1.35 7.32
N SER A 212 -11.22 1.75 6.19
CA SER A 212 -12.21 2.83 6.13
C SER A 212 -13.56 2.43 6.71
N GLU A 213 -13.94 1.16 6.63
CA GLU A 213 -15.15 0.66 7.29
C GLU A 213 -15.07 0.79 8.82
N GLU A 214 -13.92 0.42 9.39
CA GLU A 214 -13.66 0.59 10.82
C GLU A 214 -13.57 2.07 11.22
N ILE A 215 -12.95 2.93 10.39
CA ILE A 215 -12.91 4.37 10.63
C ILE A 215 -14.34 4.92 10.77
N LYS A 216 -15.28 4.55 9.88
CA LYS A 216 -16.68 4.97 9.96
C LYS A 216 -17.32 4.56 11.29
N LYS A 217 -17.19 3.31 11.68
CA LYS A 217 -17.75 2.77 12.93
C LYS A 217 -17.15 3.47 14.16
N GLN A 218 -15.83 3.58 14.19
CA GLN A 218 -15.08 4.14 15.31
C GLN A 218 -15.30 5.66 15.45
N LEU A 219 -15.46 6.40 14.36
CA LEU A 219 -15.81 7.83 14.40
C LEU A 219 -17.24 8.03 14.86
N MET A 220 -18.19 7.18 14.45
CA MET A 220 -19.56 7.25 14.96
C MET A 220 -19.59 7.07 16.49
N GLU A 221 -18.80 6.14 17.03
CA GLU A 221 -18.69 5.91 18.47
C GLU A 221 -18.03 7.08 19.22
N LYS A 222 -17.01 7.73 18.63
CA LYS A 222 -16.18 8.74 19.30
C LYS A 222 -16.65 10.18 19.09
N GLU A 223 -17.18 10.48 17.91
CA GLU A 223 -17.52 11.83 17.47
C GLU A 223 -19.01 12.01 17.09
N GLY A 224 -19.81 10.92 17.09
CA GLY A 224 -21.21 10.94 16.70
C GLY A 224 -21.42 11.18 15.18
N ARG A 225 -20.36 11.03 14.38
CA ARG A 225 -20.40 11.15 12.91
C ARG A 225 -19.56 10.06 12.25
N ASP A 226 -19.95 9.62 11.07
CA ASP A 226 -19.31 8.51 10.35
C ASP A 226 -18.16 8.92 9.42
N HIS A 227 -17.81 10.20 9.40
CA HIS A 227 -16.80 10.76 8.49
C HIS A 227 -15.91 11.77 9.20
N PRO A 228 -14.60 11.81 8.84
CA PRO A 228 -13.71 12.89 9.22
C PRO A 228 -13.83 14.08 8.26
N ASP A 229 -13.18 15.19 8.57
CA ASP A 229 -13.00 16.29 7.61
C ASP A 229 -11.83 15.98 6.64
N TYR A 230 -10.78 15.30 7.12
CA TYR A 230 -9.65 14.93 6.31
C TYR A 230 -9.18 13.50 6.57
N LEU A 231 -8.83 12.81 5.49
CA LEU A 231 -8.11 11.53 5.50
C LEU A 231 -6.71 11.74 4.91
N ILE A 232 -5.69 11.28 5.62
CA ILE A 232 -4.29 11.42 5.22
C ILE A 232 -3.64 10.04 5.19
N ALA A 233 -3.00 9.70 4.08
CA ALA A 233 -2.24 8.46 3.94
C ALA A 233 -1.03 8.66 3.02
N CYS A 234 0.05 7.92 3.26
CA CYS A 234 1.16 7.86 2.32
C CYS A 234 0.78 7.03 1.09
N VAL A 235 1.40 7.33 -0.04
CA VAL A 235 1.13 6.65 -1.30
C VAL A 235 2.43 6.37 -2.06
N GLY A 236 2.68 5.07 -2.30
CA GLY A 236 3.58 4.53 -3.31
C GLY A 236 2.70 3.80 -4.31
N GLY A 237 2.64 2.45 -4.27
CA GLY A 237 1.60 1.72 -5.02
C GLY A 237 0.17 1.97 -4.53
N GLY A 238 -0.02 2.39 -3.26
CA GLY A 238 -1.25 2.98 -2.75
C GLY A 238 -2.20 2.08 -1.97
N SER A 239 -1.82 0.88 -1.53
CA SER A 239 -2.76 -0.04 -0.86
C SER A 239 -3.32 0.48 0.47
N ASN A 240 -2.49 1.07 1.34
CA ASN A 240 -2.97 1.68 2.58
C ASN A 240 -3.87 2.89 2.31
N ALA A 241 -3.51 3.73 1.36
CA ALA A 241 -4.30 4.89 0.97
C ALA A 241 -5.68 4.46 0.41
N ALA A 242 -5.72 3.45 -0.48
CA ALA A 242 -6.97 2.90 -0.99
C ALA A 242 -7.87 2.40 0.15
N GLY A 243 -7.31 1.60 1.07
CA GLY A 243 -8.06 1.11 2.23
C GLY A 243 -8.60 2.23 3.13
N THR A 244 -7.79 3.25 3.36
CA THR A 244 -8.17 4.41 4.19
C THR A 244 -9.33 5.21 3.58
N ILE A 245 -9.34 5.37 2.25
CA ILE A 245 -10.29 6.26 1.57
C ILE A 245 -11.48 5.55 0.91
N TYR A 246 -11.48 4.22 0.80
CA TYR A 246 -12.40 3.45 -0.05
C TYR A 246 -13.86 3.87 0.10
N HIS A 247 -14.39 3.89 1.33
CA HIS A 247 -15.77 4.24 1.60
C HIS A 247 -16.06 5.75 1.57
N TYR A 248 -15.03 6.59 1.37
CA TYR A 248 -15.11 8.05 1.32
C TYR A 248 -14.78 8.64 -0.05
N ILE A 249 -14.41 7.80 -1.02
CA ILE A 249 -13.98 8.24 -2.35
C ILE A 249 -15.01 9.16 -3.01
N ASN A 250 -16.29 8.83 -2.90
CA ASN A 250 -17.39 9.61 -3.48
C ASN A 250 -18.02 10.63 -2.50
N ASP A 251 -17.53 10.74 -1.26
CA ASP A 251 -18.05 11.66 -0.26
C ASP A 251 -17.34 13.01 -0.33
N GLY A 252 -17.99 14.00 -0.93
CA GLY A 252 -17.44 15.35 -1.10
C GLY A 252 -17.21 16.12 0.22
N ARG A 253 -17.69 15.62 1.36
CA ARG A 253 -17.45 16.23 2.68
C ARG A 253 -16.05 15.97 3.20
N VAL A 254 -15.40 14.92 2.71
CA VAL A 254 -14.10 14.44 3.19
C VAL A 254 -12.97 14.89 2.27
N GLY A 255 -12.03 15.66 2.79
CA GLY A 255 -10.78 15.98 2.10
C GLY A 255 -9.86 14.76 2.07
N ILE A 256 -9.35 14.39 0.89
CA ILE A 256 -8.39 13.29 0.72
C ILE A 256 -7.01 13.87 0.45
N ILE A 257 -6.02 13.47 1.24
CA ILE A 257 -4.63 13.91 1.14
C ILE A 257 -3.74 12.70 0.98
N LEU A 258 -2.99 12.67 -0.12
CA LEU A 258 -2.04 11.63 -0.48
C LEU A 258 -0.62 12.17 -0.37
N ALA A 259 0.21 11.57 0.48
CA ALA A 259 1.60 11.97 0.67
C ALA A 259 2.51 11.05 -0.13
N GLU A 260 3.16 11.58 -1.17
CA GLU A 260 4.18 10.89 -1.97
C GLU A 260 5.57 11.11 -1.37
N ALA A 261 6.49 10.18 -1.65
CA ALA A 261 7.89 10.32 -1.29
C ALA A 261 8.59 11.29 -2.23
N GLY A 262 8.92 12.47 -1.72
CA GLY A 262 9.67 13.51 -2.42
C GLY A 262 11.17 13.26 -2.51
N GLY A 263 11.67 12.22 -1.83
CA GLY A 263 13.08 11.86 -1.83
C GLY A 263 13.98 13.01 -1.36
N LYS A 264 14.97 13.37 -2.14
CA LYS A 264 15.86 14.51 -1.87
C LYS A 264 15.31 15.87 -2.38
N GLY A 265 14.06 15.87 -2.85
CA GLY A 265 13.39 17.00 -3.48
C GLY A 265 12.96 16.66 -4.90
N ILE A 266 11.75 17.04 -5.28
CA ILE A 266 11.18 16.69 -6.59
C ILE A 266 11.97 17.26 -7.76
N GLU A 267 12.67 18.39 -7.54
CA GLU A 267 13.51 19.08 -8.52
C GLU A 267 14.87 18.40 -8.75
N THR A 268 15.26 17.48 -7.86
CA THR A 268 16.59 16.85 -7.93
C THR A 268 16.66 15.64 -8.86
N GLY A 269 15.49 15.11 -9.27
CA GLY A 269 15.38 13.83 -9.97
C GLY A 269 15.50 12.61 -9.04
N MET A 270 15.94 12.78 -7.80
CA MET A 270 16.00 11.72 -6.78
C MET A 270 14.71 11.71 -5.95
N THR A 271 13.64 11.21 -6.51
CA THR A 271 12.29 11.27 -5.97
C THR A 271 11.43 10.10 -6.44
N ALA A 272 10.39 9.75 -5.70
CA ALA A 272 9.34 8.82 -6.08
C ALA A 272 7.95 9.51 -6.14
N ALA A 273 7.91 10.83 -6.36
CA ALA A 273 6.67 11.61 -6.47
C ALA A 273 6.00 11.39 -7.83
N THR A 274 5.48 10.19 -8.04
CA THR A 274 4.99 9.71 -9.33
C THR A 274 3.75 10.45 -9.85
N ILE A 275 2.83 10.88 -8.98
CA ILE A 275 1.64 11.64 -9.41
C ILE A 275 2.04 13.03 -9.88
N GLN A 276 3.03 13.64 -9.23
CA GLN A 276 3.45 15.02 -9.56
C GLN A 276 4.33 15.09 -10.79
N LEU A 277 5.20 14.12 -11.03
CA LEU A 277 6.20 14.15 -12.08
C LEU A 277 5.95 13.15 -13.22
N GLY A 278 5.17 12.09 -12.95
CA GLY A 278 4.94 11.02 -13.91
C GLY A 278 4.13 11.44 -15.13
N LYS A 279 4.37 10.74 -16.21
CA LYS A 279 3.59 10.82 -17.45
C LYS A 279 2.74 9.56 -17.59
N MET A 280 1.69 9.63 -18.43
CA MET A 280 0.89 8.46 -18.75
C MET A 280 1.76 7.37 -19.40
N GLY A 281 1.73 6.17 -18.82
CA GLY A 281 2.48 5.03 -19.32
C GLY A 281 1.83 3.71 -18.91
N ILE A 282 2.47 2.60 -19.25
CA ILE A 282 2.05 1.25 -18.84
C ILE A 282 3.19 0.65 -18.04
N ILE A 283 2.89 0.22 -16.81
CA ILE A 283 3.83 -0.48 -15.96
C ILE A 283 3.15 -1.68 -15.28
N HIS A 284 3.81 -2.82 -15.26
CA HIS A 284 3.35 -4.05 -14.60
C HIS A 284 1.90 -4.43 -14.93
N GLY A 285 1.46 -4.17 -16.17
CA GLY A 285 0.14 -4.53 -16.67
C GLY A 285 -0.98 -3.53 -16.43
N ALA A 286 -0.69 -2.33 -15.91
CA ALA A 286 -1.67 -1.26 -15.75
C ALA A 286 -1.23 0.04 -16.44
N ARG A 287 -2.17 0.74 -17.03
CA ARG A 287 -1.99 2.11 -17.52
C ARG A 287 -2.13 3.10 -16.35
N THR A 288 -1.09 3.89 -16.11
CA THR A 288 -1.06 4.81 -14.96
C THR A 288 -0.02 5.91 -15.17
N TYR A 289 0.20 6.79 -14.18
CA TYR A 289 1.36 7.67 -14.17
C TYR A 289 2.62 6.88 -13.84
N VAL A 290 3.69 7.15 -14.58
CA VAL A 290 5.00 6.50 -14.47
C VAL A 290 6.09 7.56 -14.55
N ILE A 291 7.09 7.49 -13.67
CA ILE A 291 8.30 8.32 -13.78
C ILE A 291 9.11 7.76 -14.95
N GLN A 292 9.23 8.58 -16.01
CA GLN A 292 9.89 8.18 -17.25
C GLN A 292 10.55 9.39 -17.91
N ASN A 293 11.64 9.12 -18.62
CA ASN A 293 12.36 10.13 -19.39
C ASN A 293 11.61 10.50 -20.69
N GLU A 294 12.25 11.31 -21.54
CA GLU A 294 11.66 11.79 -22.81
C GLU A 294 11.44 10.65 -23.82
N ASP A 295 12.27 9.61 -23.76
CA ASP A 295 12.18 8.42 -24.62
C ASP A 295 11.16 7.38 -24.10
N GLY A 296 10.47 7.66 -22.98
CA GLY A 296 9.51 6.75 -22.36
C GLY A 296 10.14 5.62 -21.55
N GLN A 297 11.45 5.67 -21.29
CA GLN A 297 12.11 4.72 -20.41
C GLN A 297 11.81 5.04 -18.95
N ILE A 298 11.50 4.01 -18.16
CA ILE A 298 11.24 4.17 -16.74
C ILE A 298 12.52 4.62 -16.03
N GLU A 299 12.47 5.77 -15.39
CA GLU A 299 13.54 6.26 -14.54
C GLU A 299 13.52 5.59 -13.18
N GLU A 300 14.67 5.51 -12.54
CA GLU A 300 14.81 4.96 -11.20
C GLU A 300 14.18 5.91 -10.18
N PRO A 301 13.17 5.46 -9.43
CA PRO A 301 12.63 6.25 -8.34
C PRO A 301 13.64 6.29 -7.19
N TYR A 302 13.49 7.25 -6.30
CA TYR A 302 14.27 7.31 -5.07
C TYR A 302 13.40 7.69 -3.87
N SER A 303 13.52 6.92 -2.81
CA SER A 303 12.97 7.23 -1.49
C SER A 303 13.82 6.56 -0.41
N ILE A 304 13.98 7.24 0.72
CA ILE A 304 14.52 6.59 1.94
C ILE A 304 13.63 5.43 2.40
N SER A 305 12.36 5.48 2.05
CA SER A 305 11.39 4.43 2.34
C SER A 305 11.30 3.44 1.18
N ALA A 306 11.82 2.22 1.36
CA ALA A 306 11.76 1.18 0.34
C ALA A 306 10.31 0.77 -0.05
N GLY A 307 9.33 1.00 0.82
CA GLY A 307 7.93 0.74 0.52
C GLY A 307 7.23 1.80 -0.33
N LEU A 308 7.87 2.98 -0.53
CA LEU A 308 7.41 4.04 -1.43
C LEU A 308 8.30 4.21 -2.66
N ASP A 309 9.36 3.43 -2.77
CA ASP A 309 10.34 3.45 -3.85
C ASP A 309 9.81 2.66 -5.07
N TYR A 310 8.85 3.26 -5.77
CA TYR A 310 8.17 2.66 -6.92
C TYR A 310 7.90 3.72 -7.99
N PRO A 311 8.25 3.47 -9.27
CA PRO A 311 8.15 4.47 -10.33
C PRO A 311 6.74 4.62 -10.92
N GLY A 312 5.75 3.93 -10.38
CA GLY A 312 4.35 3.96 -10.79
C GLY A 312 3.42 4.28 -9.63
N ILE A 313 2.13 4.36 -9.92
CA ILE A 313 1.08 4.60 -8.92
C ILE A 313 -0.14 3.74 -9.22
N GLY A 314 -0.91 3.38 -8.21
CA GLY A 314 -2.18 2.68 -8.41
C GLY A 314 -3.15 3.49 -9.28
N PRO A 315 -3.82 2.87 -10.27
CA PRO A 315 -4.73 3.57 -11.18
C PRO A 315 -5.83 4.36 -10.48
N ILE A 316 -6.32 3.85 -9.35
CA ILE A 316 -7.30 4.55 -8.52
C ILE A 316 -6.77 5.92 -8.05
N HIS A 317 -5.53 5.98 -7.57
CA HIS A 317 -4.92 7.22 -7.07
C HIS A 317 -4.58 8.19 -8.21
N ALA A 318 -4.11 7.66 -9.34
CA ALA A 318 -3.89 8.45 -10.55
C ALA A 318 -5.19 9.15 -10.98
N ASN A 319 -6.32 8.42 -11.01
CA ASN A 319 -7.63 8.99 -11.34
C ASN A 319 -8.09 10.04 -10.31
N LEU A 320 -7.93 9.78 -9.00
CA LEU A 320 -8.31 10.72 -7.96
C LEU A 320 -7.53 12.04 -8.07
N ALA A 321 -6.25 11.97 -8.38
CA ALA A 321 -5.40 13.15 -8.61
C ALA A 321 -5.78 13.89 -9.90
N ALA A 322 -5.92 13.18 -11.02
CA ALA A 322 -6.31 13.75 -12.32
C ALA A 322 -7.68 14.45 -12.26
N GLN A 323 -8.63 13.89 -11.48
CA GLN A 323 -9.94 14.48 -11.27
C GLN A 323 -9.99 15.52 -10.14
N ARG A 324 -8.84 15.84 -9.52
CA ARG A 324 -8.72 16.77 -8.38
C ARG A 324 -9.60 16.38 -7.18
N ARG A 325 -9.87 15.08 -7.02
CA ARG A 325 -10.59 14.55 -5.86
C ARG A 325 -9.66 14.41 -4.65
N ALA A 326 -8.38 14.18 -4.88
CA ALA A 326 -7.36 14.13 -3.85
C ALA A 326 -6.34 15.26 -4.02
N THR A 327 -5.87 15.80 -2.91
CA THR A 327 -4.70 16.68 -2.85
C THR A 327 -3.46 15.82 -2.69
N VAL A 328 -2.46 16.04 -3.52
CA VAL A 328 -1.21 15.28 -3.50
C VAL A 328 -0.07 16.18 -3.01
N LEU A 329 0.67 15.71 -2.03
CA LEU A 329 1.79 16.43 -1.42
C LEU A 329 3.05 15.57 -1.48
N ALA A 330 4.12 16.10 -2.04
CA ALA A 330 5.44 15.48 -1.91
C ALA A 330 6.03 15.84 -0.54
N VAL A 331 6.58 14.83 0.13
CA VAL A 331 7.26 14.95 1.42
C VAL A 331 8.67 14.40 1.23
N ASN A 332 9.69 15.21 1.47
CA ASN A 332 11.08 14.78 1.30
C ASN A 332 11.57 13.95 2.51
N ASP A 333 12.75 13.34 2.36
CA ASP A 333 13.31 12.44 3.35
C ASP A 333 13.49 13.11 4.72
N ASP A 334 14.02 14.35 4.75
CA ASP A 334 14.24 15.09 6.00
C ASP A 334 12.91 15.43 6.67
N GLU A 335 11.90 15.90 5.92
CA GLU A 335 10.55 16.17 6.42
C GLU A 335 9.90 14.91 7.04
N ALA A 336 10.09 13.76 6.39
CA ALA A 336 9.56 12.48 6.87
C ALA A 336 10.24 12.04 8.18
N ILE A 337 11.58 12.11 8.24
CA ILE A 337 12.35 11.77 9.44
C ILE A 337 11.97 12.68 10.61
N GLU A 338 11.93 14.00 10.40
CA GLU A 338 11.52 14.95 11.43
C GLU A 338 10.12 14.64 11.97
N ALA A 339 9.16 14.33 11.08
CA ALA A 339 7.79 14.00 11.47
C ALA A 339 7.70 12.67 12.24
N ALA A 340 8.54 11.68 11.90
CA ALA A 340 8.62 10.43 12.65
C ALA A 340 9.14 10.67 14.07
N TYR A 341 10.20 11.45 14.24
CA TYR A 341 10.70 11.84 15.57
C TYR A 341 9.68 12.66 16.36
N GLU A 342 8.93 13.53 15.67
CA GLU A 342 7.85 14.30 16.27
C GLU A 342 6.78 13.37 16.86
N LEU A 343 6.24 12.44 16.07
CA LEU A 343 5.27 11.47 16.54
C LEU A 343 5.82 10.63 17.71
N THR A 344 7.06 10.19 17.58
CA THR A 344 7.73 9.38 18.62
C THR A 344 7.81 10.14 19.94
N LYS A 345 8.20 11.42 19.92
CA LYS A 345 8.33 12.26 21.13
C LYS A 345 6.98 12.70 21.70
N LEU A 346 5.97 12.91 20.83
CA LEU A 346 4.66 13.36 21.27
C LEU A 346 3.78 12.21 21.75
N GLU A 347 3.77 11.06 21.05
CA GLU A 347 2.80 10.00 21.30
C GLU A 347 3.45 8.66 21.68
N GLY A 348 4.78 8.55 21.71
CA GLY A 348 5.47 7.29 22.00
C GLY A 348 5.29 6.22 20.92
N ILE A 349 5.07 6.63 19.67
CA ILE A 349 4.84 5.75 18.53
C ILE A 349 5.97 5.93 17.53
N ILE A 350 6.73 4.87 17.25
CA ILE A 350 7.76 4.86 16.20
C ILE A 350 7.11 4.34 14.90
N PRO A 351 6.81 5.22 13.94
CA PRO A 351 6.15 4.81 12.69
C PRO A 351 7.17 4.20 11.73
N ALA A 352 6.69 3.39 10.77
CA ALA A 352 7.47 3.06 9.59
C ALA A 352 7.78 4.31 8.76
N LEU A 353 8.89 4.31 8.01
CA LEU A 353 9.28 5.42 7.13
C LEU A 353 8.18 5.77 6.12
N GLU A 354 7.44 4.78 5.66
CA GLU A 354 6.26 4.99 4.81
C GLU A 354 5.23 5.90 5.50
N SER A 355 4.87 5.56 6.74
CA SER A 355 3.90 6.34 7.54
C SER A 355 4.42 7.73 7.90
N ALA A 356 5.74 7.87 8.04
CA ALA A 356 6.40 9.13 8.31
C ALA A 356 6.16 10.17 7.21
N HIS A 357 6.03 9.76 5.95
CA HIS A 357 5.65 10.66 4.85
C HIS A 357 4.23 11.21 5.03
N ALA A 358 3.27 10.38 5.47
CA ALA A 358 1.93 10.88 5.78
C ALA A 358 1.95 11.92 6.91
N LEU A 359 2.77 11.71 7.93
CA LEU A 359 2.97 12.65 9.05
C LEU A 359 3.66 13.94 8.59
N GLY A 360 4.65 13.85 7.71
CA GLY A 360 5.35 15.00 7.14
C GLY A 360 4.43 15.95 6.37
N ALA A 361 3.38 15.40 5.74
CA ALA A 361 2.37 16.21 5.06
C ALA A 361 1.63 17.18 6.00
N LEU A 362 1.53 16.88 7.30
CA LEU A 362 0.86 17.72 8.28
C LEU A 362 1.45 19.14 8.35
N LYS A 363 2.77 19.27 8.18
CA LYS A 363 3.47 20.57 8.20
C LYS A 363 3.07 21.49 7.03
N LYS A 364 2.52 20.91 5.96
CA LYS A 364 2.10 21.62 4.73
C LYS A 364 0.60 21.98 4.74
N LEU A 365 -0.11 21.61 5.80
CA LEU A 365 -1.55 21.75 5.94
C LEU A 365 -1.91 22.71 7.08
N LYS A 366 -3.12 23.27 6.98
CA LYS A 366 -3.72 24.09 8.05
C LYS A 366 -5.10 23.54 8.33
N PHE A 367 -5.36 23.28 9.59
CA PHE A 367 -6.63 22.75 10.08
C PHE A 367 -7.38 23.79 10.91
N LYS A 368 -8.67 23.61 11.07
CA LYS A 368 -9.49 24.37 12.00
C LYS A 368 -9.64 23.59 13.32
N PRO A 369 -9.90 24.26 14.44
CA PRO A 369 -10.06 23.60 15.73
C PRO A 369 -11.17 22.51 15.77
N GLU A 370 -12.21 22.69 14.98
CA GLU A 370 -13.32 21.75 14.83
C GLU A 370 -13.03 20.56 13.89
N ASP A 371 -11.98 20.63 13.06
CA ASP A 371 -11.68 19.59 12.09
C ASP A 371 -11.29 18.28 12.81
N VAL A 372 -11.85 17.19 12.32
CA VAL A 372 -11.45 15.82 12.66
C VAL A 372 -10.62 15.26 11.52
N VAL A 373 -9.35 15.01 11.81
CA VAL A 373 -8.37 14.49 10.87
C VAL A 373 -8.05 13.05 11.22
N VAL A 374 -8.09 12.15 10.27
CA VAL A 374 -7.66 10.77 10.44
C VAL A 374 -6.43 10.53 9.56
N LEU A 375 -5.33 10.15 10.19
CA LEU A 375 -4.08 9.77 9.53
C LEU A 375 -3.83 8.27 9.75
N THR A 376 -3.55 7.55 8.67
CA THR A 376 -3.24 6.12 8.76
C THR A 376 -1.76 5.90 9.04
N VAL A 377 -1.45 5.33 10.21
CA VAL A 377 -0.13 4.78 10.54
C VAL A 377 -0.06 3.38 9.97
N SER A 378 0.41 3.27 8.75
CA SER A 378 0.32 2.08 7.91
C SER A 378 1.22 0.92 8.34
N GLY A 379 2.26 1.20 9.12
CA GLY A 379 3.20 0.22 9.64
C GLY A 379 4.07 0.78 10.76
N ARG A 380 4.70 -0.12 11.52
CA ARG A 380 5.61 0.21 12.63
C ARG A 380 7.06 0.32 12.17
N GLY A 381 7.85 1.12 12.88
CA GLY A 381 9.21 1.49 12.52
C GLY A 381 10.31 0.54 12.97
N ASP A 382 10.00 -0.62 13.54
CA ASP A 382 11.03 -1.56 14.05
C ASP A 382 12.06 -1.95 12.98
N LYS A 383 11.64 -2.02 11.72
CA LYS A 383 12.49 -2.32 10.57
C LYS A 383 13.39 -1.17 10.14
N ASP A 384 13.09 0.05 10.58
CA ASP A 384 13.68 1.31 10.10
C ASP A 384 14.60 1.97 11.14
N ILE A 385 14.82 1.34 12.30
CA ILE A 385 15.58 1.92 13.41
C ILE A 385 16.99 2.32 12.98
N GLU A 386 17.69 1.50 12.22
CA GLU A 386 19.04 1.81 11.74
C GLU A 386 19.05 3.07 10.86
N THR A 387 18.03 3.21 9.99
CA THR A 387 17.87 4.40 9.15
C THR A 387 17.59 5.63 9.99
N TYR A 388 16.70 5.54 10.97
CA TYR A 388 16.44 6.66 11.89
C TYR A 388 17.69 7.11 12.66
N LEU A 389 18.49 6.17 13.15
CA LEU A 389 19.71 6.49 13.90
C LEU A 389 20.77 7.16 13.03
N SER A 390 20.94 6.72 11.78
CA SER A 390 21.91 7.30 10.84
C SER A 390 21.65 8.78 10.50
N PHE A 391 20.42 9.25 10.65
CA PHE A 391 20.05 10.67 10.46
C PHE A 391 20.36 11.56 11.67
N ASN A 392 20.43 11.00 12.87
CA ASN A 392 20.78 11.76 14.08
C ASN A 392 22.30 12.01 14.24
N GLU A 393 23.12 11.30 13.46
CA GLU A 393 24.58 11.44 13.49
C GLU A 393 25.10 12.51 12.52
N LYS A 394 24.22 13.13 11.73
CA LYS A 394 24.49 14.27 10.86
C LYS A 394 24.10 15.58 11.52
#